data_659224964592d33445c00177b76a4ede
#
_entry.id   659224964592d33445c00177b76a4ede
#
_cell.length_a   1.000
_cell.length_b   1.000
_cell.length_c   1.000
_cell.angle_alpha   90.00
_cell.angle_beta   90.00
_cell.angle_gamma   90.00
#
_symmetry.space_group_name_H-M   'P 1'
#
loop_
_entity.id
_entity.type
_entity.pdbx_description
1 polymer ?
#
loop_
_entity_poly.entity_id
_entity_poly.type
_entity_poly.pdbx_seq_one_letter_code
_entity_poly.pdbx_strand_id
1 'polypeptide(L)'
;MKDWPQITKELTAQLRNLRGGAPEVMKAFSGIAQAATAAKALDGKTKELIALGIAIAVRCDDCIGFHVKAALEKGASEEEVTEVLGMAIYMGAGPSVMYASHALEAFGQFANVAPKT
;
A
#
# COMPACT_ATOMS: atom_id res chain seq x y z
N MET A 1 6.97 -5.12 16.73
CA MET A 1 6.84 -4.30 15.52
C MET A 1 6.96 -5.18 14.29
N LYS A 2 6.29 -4.84 13.21
CA LYS A 2 6.30 -5.68 12.01
C LYS A 2 7.49 -5.35 11.12
N ASP A 3 7.95 -6.33 10.38
CA ASP A 3 8.97 -6.15 9.34
C ASP A 3 8.24 -6.07 7.99
N TRP A 4 7.93 -4.86 7.56
CA TRP A 4 7.11 -4.63 6.38
C TRP A 4 7.76 -5.08 5.07
N PRO A 5 9.07 -4.86 4.84
CA PRO A 5 9.71 -5.44 3.66
C PRO A 5 9.63 -6.96 3.61
N GLN A 6 9.80 -7.64 4.75
CA GLN A 6 9.71 -9.09 4.81
C GLN A 6 8.26 -9.57 4.59
N ILE A 7 7.29 -8.89 5.19
CA ILE A 7 5.86 -9.20 5.00
C ILE A 7 5.48 -9.14 3.52
N THR A 8 5.85 -8.07 2.83
CA THR A 8 5.51 -7.92 1.41
C THR A 8 6.21 -8.97 0.56
N LYS A 9 7.44 -9.34 0.91
CA LYS A 9 8.20 -10.37 0.19
C LYS A 9 7.55 -11.75 0.36
N GLU A 10 7.20 -12.11 1.58
CA GLU A 10 6.57 -13.41 1.86
C GLU A 10 5.20 -13.49 1.23
N LEU A 11 4.42 -12.40 1.30
CA LEU A 11 3.09 -12.37 0.70
C LEU A 11 3.17 -12.48 -0.82
N THR A 12 4.15 -11.83 -1.45
CA THR A 12 4.36 -11.96 -2.90
C THR A 12 4.55 -13.42 -3.30
N ALA A 13 5.31 -14.18 -2.51
CA ALA A 13 5.48 -15.61 -2.76
C ALA A 13 4.18 -16.39 -2.62
N GLN A 14 3.36 -16.08 -1.60
CA GLN A 14 2.06 -16.72 -1.42
C GLN A 14 1.06 -16.34 -2.51
N LEU A 15 1.08 -15.09 -2.97
CA LEU A 15 0.24 -14.67 -4.09
C LEU A 15 0.59 -15.44 -5.37
N ARG A 16 1.86 -15.78 -5.55
CA ARG A 16 2.29 -16.62 -6.67
C ARG A 16 1.63 -18.00 -6.60
N ASN A 17 1.58 -18.59 -5.39
CA ASN A 17 0.90 -19.86 -5.18
C ASN A 17 -0.61 -19.74 -5.46
N LEU A 18 -1.22 -18.63 -5.04
CA LEU A 18 -2.64 -18.40 -5.28
C LEU A 18 -2.94 -18.27 -6.78
N ARG A 19 -2.05 -17.62 -7.54
CA ARG A 19 -2.19 -17.53 -9.01
C ARG A 19 -2.17 -18.91 -9.64
N GLY A 20 -1.36 -19.83 -9.11
CA GLY A 20 -1.35 -21.22 -9.59
C GLY A 20 -2.65 -21.96 -9.31
N GLY A 21 -3.28 -21.66 -8.17
CA GLY A 21 -4.52 -22.31 -7.77
C GLY A 21 -5.80 -21.70 -8.36
N ALA A 22 -5.78 -20.39 -8.63
CA ALA A 22 -6.95 -19.66 -9.15
C ALA A 22 -6.53 -18.71 -10.28
N PRO A 23 -6.01 -19.25 -11.40
CA PRO A 23 -5.37 -18.44 -12.43
C PRO A 23 -6.32 -17.44 -13.10
N GLU A 24 -7.54 -17.85 -13.39
CA GLU A 24 -8.49 -16.98 -14.09
C GLU A 24 -8.96 -15.83 -13.22
N VAL A 25 -9.27 -16.10 -11.96
CA VAL A 25 -9.68 -15.06 -11.00
C VAL A 25 -8.54 -14.07 -10.78
N MET A 26 -7.32 -14.56 -10.57
CA MET A 26 -6.17 -13.71 -10.33
C MET A 26 -5.80 -12.88 -11.56
N LYS A 27 -5.95 -13.44 -12.76
CA LYS A 27 -5.73 -12.69 -13.99
C LYS A 27 -6.75 -11.55 -14.12
N ALA A 28 -8.02 -11.82 -13.84
CA ALA A 28 -9.07 -10.80 -13.90
C ALA A 28 -8.82 -9.70 -12.86
N PHE A 29 -8.42 -10.08 -11.65
CA PHE A 29 -8.09 -9.10 -10.61
C PHE A 29 -6.88 -8.25 -11.00
N SER A 30 -5.84 -8.85 -11.58
CA SER A 30 -4.67 -8.10 -12.06
C SER A 30 -5.06 -7.09 -13.14
N GLY A 31 -6.04 -7.43 -13.99
CA GLY A 31 -6.59 -6.51 -14.98
C GLY A 31 -7.28 -5.32 -14.33
N ILE A 32 -8.05 -5.57 -13.27
CA ILE A 32 -8.68 -4.49 -12.48
C ILE A 32 -7.60 -3.58 -11.89
N ALA A 33 -6.58 -4.17 -11.28
CA ALA A 33 -5.50 -3.40 -10.66
C ALA A 33 -4.78 -2.52 -11.68
N GLN A 34 -4.44 -3.07 -12.84
CA GLN A 34 -3.76 -2.32 -13.90
C GLN A 34 -4.63 -1.16 -14.41
N ALA A 35 -5.90 -1.42 -14.65
CA ALA A 35 -6.83 -0.39 -15.13
C ALA A 35 -7.03 0.71 -14.10
N ALA A 36 -7.17 0.34 -12.82
CA ALA A 36 -7.43 1.29 -11.76
C ALA A 36 -6.21 2.18 -11.46
N THR A 37 -5.01 1.61 -11.51
CA THR A 37 -3.78 2.34 -11.14
C THR A 37 -3.16 3.12 -12.29
N ALA A 38 -3.64 2.94 -13.52
CA ALA A 38 -3.10 3.64 -14.68
C ALA A 38 -3.25 5.15 -14.51
N ALA A 39 -2.17 5.88 -14.78
CA ALA A 39 -2.20 7.33 -14.68
C ALA A 39 -3.10 7.93 -15.76
N LYS A 40 -4.05 8.76 -15.33
CA LYS A 40 -4.99 9.46 -16.21
C LYS A 40 -5.20 10.87 -15.65
N ALA A 41 -6.43 11.24 -15.30
CA ALA A 41 -6.70 12.53 -14.64
C ALA A 41 -5.93 12.63 -13.30
N LEU A 42 -5.81 11.52 -12.59
CA LEU A 42 -4.97 11.42 -11.38
C LEU A 42 -3.70 10.69 -11.75
N ASP A 43 -2.56 11.16 -11.27
CA ASP A 43 -1.29 10.49 -11.51
C ASP A 43 -1.14 9.23 -10.65
N GLY A 44 -0.11 8.44 -10.96
CA GLY A 44 0.12 7.18 -10.27
C GLY A 44 0.39 7.34 -8.77
N LYS A 45 1.13 8.37 -8.39
CA LYS A 45 1.42 8.65 -6.98
C LYS A 45 0.12 8.96 -6.22
N THR A 46 -0.72 9.81 -6.78
CA THR A 46 -2.02 10.16 -6.17
C THR A 46 -2.88 8.92 -5.99
N LYS A 47 -2.92 8.05 -7.00
CA LYS A 47 -3.71 6.82 -6.92
C LYS A 47 -3.19 5.87 -5.85
N GLU A 48 -1.88 5.74 -5.69
CA GLU A 48 -1.32 4.92 -4.61
C GLU A 48 -1.60 5.51 -3.23
N LEU A 49 -1.59 6.83 -3.11
CA LEU A 49 -1.95 7.50 -1.86
C LEU A 49 -3.42 7.29 -1.51
N ILE A 50 -4.32 7.35 -2.50
CA ILE A 50 -5.74 7.04 -2.31
C ILE A 50 -5.90 5.58 -1.86
N ALA A 51 -5.20 4.65 -2.52
CA ALA A 51 -5.25 3.24 -2.17
C ALA A 51 -4.78 3.01 -0.73
N LEU A 52 -3.74 3.71 -0.30
CA LEU A 52 -3.24 3.64 1.07
C LEU A 52 -4.30 4.09 2.07
N GLY A 53 -4.97 5.22 1.81
CA GLY A 53 -6.04 5.71 2.68
C GLY A 53 -7.17 4.70 2.81
N ILE A 54 -7.56 4.07 1.71
CA ILE A 54 -8.59 3.03 1.71
C ILE A 54 -8.10 1.79 2.47
N ALA A 55 -6.84 1.38 2.29
CA ALA A 55 -6.25 0.24 2.98
C ALA A 55 -6.33 0.39 4.50
N ILE A 56 -6.11 1.60 4.99
CA ILE A 56 -6.25 1.92 6.42
C ILE A 56 -7.71 1.79 6.85
N ALA A 57 -8.62 2.34 6.07
CA ALA A 57 -10.05 2.32 6.37
C ALA A 57 -10.62 0.90 6.39
N VAL A 58 -10.17 0.03 5.48
CA VAL A 58 -10.61 -1.38 5.43
C VAL A 58 -9.75 -2.31 6.29
N ARG A 59 -8.76 -1.79 6.98
CA ARG A 59 -7.91 -2.51 7.94
C ARG A 59 -7.17 -3.68 7.32
N CYS A 60 -6.50 -3.42 6.20
CA CYS A 60 -5.75 -4.43 5.47
C CYS A 60 -4.24 -4.16 5.61
N ASP A 61 -3.58 -4.83 6.56
CA ASP A 61 -2.14 -4.65 6.77
C ASP A 61 -1.33 -4.93 5.51
N ASP A 62 -1.64 -6.04 4.83
CA ASP A 62 -0.93 -6.39 3.61
C ASP A 62 -1.08 -5.32 2.52
N CYS A 63 -2.29 -4.75 2.40
CA CYS A 63 -2.53 -3.65 1.47
C CYS A 63 -1.73 -2.41 1.88
N ILE A 64 -1.67 -2.13 3.18
CA ILE A 64 -0.87 -1.01 3.70
C ILE A 64 0.59 -1.17 3.28
N GLY A 65 1.17 -2.35 3.50
CA GLY A 65 2.56 -2.62 3.13
C GLY A 65 2.82 -2.41 1.64
N PHE A 66 1.98 -2.97 0.78
CA PHE A 66 2.14 -2.85 -0.67
C PHE A 66 1.96 -1.42 -1.17
N HIS A 67 0.95 -0.71 -0.66
CA HIS A 67 0.67 0.65 -1.15
C HIS A 67 1.61 1.71 -0.58
N VAL A 68 2.13 1.51 0.64
CA VAL A 68 3.22 2.36 1.15
C VAL A 68 4.46 2.20 0.26
N LYS A 69 4.82 0.96 -0.05
CA LYS A 69 5.96 0.67 -0.93
C LYS A 69 5.75 1.32 -2.31
N ALA A 70 4.58 1.11 -2.91
CA ALA A 70 4.28 1.65 -4.23
C ALA A 70 4.26 3.18 -4.24
N ALA A 71 3.71 3.80 -3.21
CA ALA A 71 3.70 5.26 -3.08
C ALA A 71 5.12 5.81 -2.99
N LEU A 72 5.97 5.18 -2.18
CA LEU A 72 7.38 5.57 -2.05
C LEU A 72 8.11 5.44 -3.39
N GLU A 73 7.88 4.36 -4.13
CA GLU A 73 8.48 4.14 -5.44
C GLU A 73 8.06 5.21 -6.45
N LYS A 74 6.87 5.77 -6.29
CA LYS A 74 6.36 6.85 -7.14
C LYS A 74 6.70 8.25 -6.62
N GLY A 75 7.56 8.33 -5.60
CA GLY A 75 8.09 9.58 -5.11
C GLY A 75 7.27 10.27 -4.04
N ALA A 76 6.35 9.56 -3.38
CA ALA A 76 5.61 10.15 -2.27
C ALA A 76 6.54 10.51 -1.11
N SER A 77 6.37 11.70 -0.56
CA SER A 77 7.10 12.14 0.62
C SER A 77 6.42 11.63 1.89
N GLU A 78 7.18 11.64 2.99
CA GLU A 78 6.60 11.31 4.28
C GLU A 78 5.46 12.27 4.64
N GLU A 79 5.59 13.54 4.27
CA GLU A 79 4.56 14.54 4.52
C GLU A 79 3.27 14.20 3.77
N GLU A 80 3.39 13.80 2.50
CA GLU A 80 2.22 13.41 1.70
C GLU A 80 1.54 12.18 2.29
N VAL A 81 2.31 11.20 2.70
CA VAL A 81 1.78 10.00 3.36
C VAL A 81 1.06 10.40 4.65
N THR A 82 1.69 11.23 5.49
CA THR A 82 1.12 11.67 6.76
C THR A 82 -0.21 12.40 6.56
N GLU A 83 -0.35 13.20 5.51
CA GLU A 83 -1.62 13.88 5.22
C GLU A 83 -2.72 12.89 4.84
N VAL A 84 -2.38 11.83 4.09
CA VAL A 84 -3.33 10.75 3.80
C VAL A 84 -3.77 10.05 5.09
N LEU A 85 -2.81 9.79 6.00
CA LEU A 85 -3.11 9.19 7.30
C LEU A 85 -4.08 10.06 8.09
N GLY A 86 -3.90 11.37 8.05
CA GLY A 86 -4.81 12.32 8.70
C GLY A 86 -6.24 12.20 8.17
N MET A 87 -6.40 12.07 6.86
CA MET A 87 -7.72 11.88 6.27
C MET A 87 -8.35 10.54 6.68
N ALA A 88 -7.56 9.47 6.72
CA ALA A 88 -8.05 8.17 7.16
C ALA A 88 -8.50 8.19 8.63
N ILE A 89 -7.76 8.90 9.48
CA ILE A 89 -8.10 9.07 10.90
C ILE A 89 -9.40 9.88 11.03
N TYR A 90 -9.54 10.95 10.27
CA TYR A 90 -10.76 11.75 10.28
C TYR A 90 -12.00 10.89 9.97
N MET A 91 -11.89 9.99 9.00
CA MET A 91 -13.01 9.16 8.56
C MET A 91 -13.25 7.92 9.43
N GLY A 92 -12.21 7.39 10.08
CA GLY A 92 -12.28 6.11 10.77
C GLY A 92 -11.98 6.13 12.28
N ALA A 93 -11.59 7.26 12.81
CA ALA A 93 -11.32 7.49 14.24
C ALA A 93 -10.30 6.50 14.84
N GLY A 94 -10.55 5.96 16.04
CA GLY A 94 -9.58 5.17 16.80
C GLY A 94 -8.92 4.02 16.07
N PRO A 95 -9.64 3.11 15.42
CA PRO A 95 -9.01 2.02 14.66
C PRO A 95 -8.08 2.54 13.56
N SER A 96 -8.44 3.63 12.91
CA SER A 96 -7.60 4.23 11.86
C SER A 96 -6.32 4.83 12.43
N VAL A 97 -6.34 5.33 13.66
CA VAL A 97 -5.11 5.79 14.34
C VAL A 97 -4.12 4.63 14.46
N MET A 98 -4.60 3.45 14.89
CA MET A 98 -3.75 2.27 15.04
C MET A 98 -3.16 1.83 13.70
N TYR A 99 -4.00 1.72 12.67
CA TYR A 99 -3.55 1.31 11.34
C TYR A 99 -2.68 2.38 10.65
N ALA A 100 -2.93 3.66 10.91
CA ALA A 100 -2.08 4.75 10.43
C ALA A 100 -0.66 4.63 10.98
N SER A 101 -0.51 4.20 12.25
CA SER A 101 0.82 3.98 12.82
C SER A 101 1.57 2.86 12.09
N HIS A 102 0.87 1.82 11.64
CA HIS A 102 1.45 0.76 10.82
C HIS A 102 2.00 1.33 9.50
N ALA A 103 1.23 2.18 8.85
CA ALA A 103 1.65 2.79 7.59
C ALA A 103 2.90 3.67 7.77
N LEU A 104 2.97 4.42 8.84
CA LEU A 104 4.12 5.25 9.12
C LEU A 104 5.37 4.41 9.40
N GLU A 105 5.21 3.31 10.14
CA GLU A 105 6.29 2.36 10.36
C GLU A 105 6.77 1.74 9.05
N ALA A 106 5.82 1.32 8.20
CA ALA A 106 6.13 0.74 6.90
C ALA A 106 6.91 1.73 6.03
N PHE A 107 6.48 2.98 5.99
CA PHE A 107 7.17 4.02 5.23
C PHE A 107 8.63 4.14 5.66
N GLY A 108 8.87 4.23 6.97
CA GLY A 108 10.24 4.34 7.49
C GLY A 108 11.09 3.13 7.11
N GLN A 109 10.55 1.94 7.21
CA GLN A 109 11.27 0.71 6.87
C GLN A 109 11.59 0.61 5.37
N PHE A 110 10.62 0.91 4.50
CA PHE A 110 10.87 0.88 3.06
C PHE A 110 11.84 1.97 2.63
N ALA A 111 11.77 3.15 3.22
CA ALA A 111 12.70 4.23 2.92
C ALA A 111 14.14 3.85 3.27
N ASN A 112 14.34 3.09 4.34
CA ASN A 112 15.67 2.66 4.79
C ASN A 112 16.27 1.55 3.91
N VAL A 113 15.45 0.73 3.26
CA VAL A 113 15.94 -0.35 2.40
C VAL A 113 15.99 0.04 0.93
N ALA A 114 15.43 1.20 0.56
CA ALA A 114 15.46 1.69 -0.81
C ALA A 114 16.89 2.00 -1.22
N PRO A 115 17.31 1.72 -2.47
CA PRO A 115 18.64 2.07 -2.93
C PRO A 115 18.85 3.58 -2.81
N LYS A 116 19.97 3.97 -2.20
CA LYS A 116 20.36 5.38 -2.11
C LYS A 116 21.18 5.69 -3.36
N THR A 117 20.61 6.45 -4.24
CA THR A 117 21.30 6.92 -5.45
C THR A 117 21.93 8.28 -5.22
#